data_d945e71293c06a3dcd9804afb3812795
#
_entry.id   d945e71293c06a3dcd9804afb3812795
#
_cell.length_a   1.000
_cell.length_b   1.000
_cell.length_c   1.000
_cell.angle_alpha   90.00
_cell.angle_beta   90.00
_cell.angle_gamma   90.00
#
_symmetry.space_group_name_H-M   'P 1'
#
loop_
_entity.id
_entity.type
_entity.pdbx_description
1 polymer ?
#
loop_
_entity_poly.entity_id
_entity_poly.type
_entity_poly.pdbx_seq_one_letter_code
_entity_poly.pdbx_strand_id
1 'polypeptide(L)'
;MQGDALNLAAAAGSGARRGLPHALQALRAIVVRELLKFSQQTGRLVSALVRPLLWLAVFAAGFRNVFGVAIVEPYDTYIPYDVYIAPGLIGMVLLFNGMQSSLAMVYDREMGLMRLLLTAPLPRAWLLFCKLCATALLSVLQALAFVVVALLIGTELPVFSWSVLHALLALLGGALMLGALGLLLSVHIKQLENFAGTMNFVIFPMYFMSTALYP
;
A
#
# COMPACT_ATOMS: atom_id res chain seq x y z
N MET A 1 17.71 22.47 48.41
CA MET A 1 16.36 22.09 47.96
C MET A 1 15.78 22.98 46.83
N GLN A 2 16.06 24.29 46.78
CA GLN A 2 15.58 25.15 45.67
C GLN A 2 16.38 24.98 44.34
N GLY A 3 17.64 24.57 44.42
CA GLY A 3 18.49 24.35 43.21
C GLY A 3 18.08 23.13 42.40
N ASP A 4 17.58 22.06 43.03
CA ASP A 4 17.17 20.83 42.38
C ASP A 4 15.85 20.98 41.59
N ALA A 5 14.95 21.81 42.10
CA ALA A 5 13.69 22.11 41.44
C ALA A 5 13.91 22.94 40.16
N LEU A 6 14.88 23.85 40.15
CA LEU A 6 15.28 24.64 39.00
C LEU A 6 15.96 23.78 37.91
N ASN A 7 16.80 22.84 38.33
CA ASN A 7 17.44 21.90 37.43
C ASN A 7 16.44 20.90 36.79
N LEU A 8 15.46 20.43 37.58
CA LEU A 8 14.38 19.59 37.07
C LEU A 8 13.46 20.35 36.09
N ALA A 9 13.17 21.63 36.38
CA ALA A 9 12.41 22.48 35.46
C ALA A 9 13.19 22.81 34.17
N ALA A 10 14.51 23.02 34.27
CA ALA A 10 15.38 23.20 33.11
C ALA A 10 15.50 21.92 32.27
N ALA A 11 15.59 20.75 32.89
CA ALA A 11 15.59 19.46 32.23
C ALA A 11 14.23 19.14 31.56
N ALA A 12 13.13 19.55 32.17
CA ALA A 12 11.80 19.44 31.54
C ALA A 12 11.60 20.41 30.37
N GLY A 13 12.25 21.58 30.42
CA GLY A 13 12.20 22.58 29.33
C GLY A 13 13.07 22.24 28.12
N SER A 14 14.12 21.42 28.28
CA SER A 14 15.00 21.01 27.18
C SER A 14 14.41 19.94 26.25
N GLY A 15 13.27 19.37 26.61
CA GLY A 15 12.56 18.37 25.80
C GLY A 15 11.81 18.90 24.57
N ALA A 16 11.79 20.20 24.32
CA ALA A 16 10.87 20.82 23.37
C ALA A 16 11.47 21.22 22.01
N ARG A 17 12.75 20.96 21.75
CA ARG A 17 13.32 21.19 20.39
C ARG A 17 13.51 19.88 19.64
N ARG A 18 12.40 19.21 19.39
CA ARG A 18 12.35 18.07 18.47
C ARG A 18 12.16 18.60 17.06
N GLY A 19 13.29 19.03 16.45
CA GLY A 19 13.30 19.59 15.11
C GLY A 19 13.02 18.52 14.04
N LEU A 20 12.90 18.98 12.79
CA LEU A 20 12.80 18.17 11.56
C LEU A 20 13.64 16.87 11.57
N PRO A 21 14.91 16.84 12.10
CA PRO A 21 15.68 15.61 12.14
C PRO A 21 15.06 14.50 12.98
N HIS A 22 14.36 14.81 14.08
CA HIS A 22 13.70 13.80 14.89
C HIS A 22 12.46 13.21 14.20
N ALA A 23 11.69 14.03 13.50
CA ALA A 23 10.53 13.60 12.74
C ALA A 23 10.96 12.69 11.56
N LEU A 24 12.05 13.02 10.86
CA LEU A 24 12.62 12.20 9.80
C LEU A 24 13.21 10.88 10.32
N GLN A 25 13.86 10.88 11.48
CA GLN A 25 14.33 9.66 12.12
C GLN A 25 13.16 8.72 12.46
N ALA A 26 12.05 9.26 12.98
CA ALA A 26 10.86 8.49 13.27
C ALA A 26 10.22 7.91 11.99
N LEU A 27 10.12 8.70 10.91
CA LEU A 27 9.68 8.22 9.60
C LEU A 27 10.55 7.04 9.12
N ARG A 28 11.86 7.23 9.11
CA ARG A 28 12.80 6.19 8.71
C ARG A 28 12.65 4.92 9.56
N ALA A 29 12.55 5.06 10.88
CA ALA A 29 12.40 3.92 11.80
C ALA A 29 11.10 3.14 11.53
N ILE A 30 9.98 3.84 11.30
CA ILE A 30 8.70 3.20 11.01
C ILE A 30 8.73 2.51 9.64
N VAL A 31 9.27 3.18 8.61
CA VAL A 31 9.37 2.60 7.28
C VAL A 31 10.27 1.37 7.28
N VAL A 32 11.45 1.44 7.90
CA VAL A 32 12.38 0.30 8.00
C VAL A 32 11.73 -0.86 8.77
N ARG A 33 11.03 -0.58 9.87
CA ARG A 33 10.30 -1.60 10.64
C ARG A 33 9.25 -2.32 9.79
N GLU A 34 8.45 -1.59 9.01
CA GLU A 34 7.42 -2.19 8.16
C GLU A 34 8.04 -3.00 7.00
N LEU A 35 9.13 -2.51 6.40
CA LEU A 35 9.89 -3.24 5.39
C LEU A 35 10.48 -4.55 5.94
N LEU A 36 11.07 -4.52 7.14
CA LEU A 36 11.61 -5.71 7.79
C LEU A 36 10.51 -6.70 8.15
N LYS A 37 9.37 -6.25 8.70
CA LYS A 37 8.21 -7.12 8.93
C LYS A 37 7.75 -7.80 7.65
N PHE A 38 7.70 -7.04 6.56
CA PHE A 38 7.26 -7.56 5.28
C PHE A 38 8.24 -8.60 4.73
N SER A 39 9.55 -8.35 4.79
CA SER A 39 10.58 -9.29 4.31
C SER A 39 10.65 -10.58 5.14
N GLN A 40 10.35 -10.52 6.43
CA GLN A 40 10.30 -11.68 7.31
C GLN A 40 9.03 -12.53 7.14
N GLN A 41 7.96 -11.96 6.60
CA GLN A 41 6.71 -12.65 6.35
C GLN A 41 6.64 -13.22 4.93
N THR A 42 7.42 -14.26 4.64
CA THR A 42 7.50 -14.90 3.32
C THR A 42 6.14 -15.33 2.76
N GLY A 43 5.25 -15.84 3.59
CA GLY A 43 3.88 -16.19 3.19
C GLY A 43 3.07 -14.98 2.70
N ARG A 44 3.28 -13.82 3.29
CA ARG A 44 2.63 -12.57 2.88
C ARG A 44 3.20 -12.04 1.56
N LEU A 45 4.50 -12.14 1.36
CA LEU A 45 5.17 -11.84 0.10
C LEU A 45 4.63 -12.69 -1.05
N VAL A 46 4.62 -14.02 -0.84
CA VAL A 46 4.14 -14.98 -1.83
C VAL A 46 2.66 -14.71 -2.15
N SER A 47 1.80 -14.58 -1.15
CA SER A 47 0.36 -14.35 -1.38
C SER A 47 0.08 -13.02 -2.09
N ALA A 48 0.90 -11.99 -1.84
CA ALA A 48 0.77 -10.69 -2.48
C ALA A 48 1.10 -10.72 -3.99
N LEU A 49 2.01 -11.60 -4.41
CA LEU A 49 2.38 -11.78 -5.82
C LEU A 49 1.54 -12.86 -6.51
N VAL A 50 1.31 -13.99 -5.86
CA VAL A 50 0.57 -15.11 -6.44
C VAL A 50 -0.86 -14.72 -6.80
N ARG A 51 -1.54 -13.95 -5.97
CA ARG A 51 -2.93 -13.55 -6.23
C ARG A 51 -3.08 -12.79 -7.56
N PRO A 52 -2.39 -11.66 -7.82
CA PRO A 52 -2.54 -10.94 -9.09
C PRO A 52 -2.00 -11.74 -10.28
N LEU A 53 -0.98 -12.60 -10.07
CA LEU A 53 -0.48 -13.48 -11.13
C LEU A 53 -1.48 -14.59 -11.51
N LEU A 54 -2.17 -15.17 -10.54
CA LEU A 54 -3.26 -16.11 -10.81
C LEU A 54 -4.39 -15.42 -11.60
N TRP A 55 -4.77 -14.20 -11.21
CA TRP A 55 -5.76 -13.43 -11.95
C TRP A 55 -5.27 -13.10 -13.36
N LEU A 56 -4.01 -12.71 -13.54
CA LEU A 56 -3.41 -12.50 -14.86
C LEU A 56 -3.50 -13.77 -15.70
N ALA A 57 -3.10 -14.91 -15.16
CA ALA A 57 -3.14 -16.20 -15.85
C ALA A 57 -4.58 -16.61 -16.22
N VAL A 58 -5.53 -16.48 -15.30
CA VAL A 58 -6.94 -16.83 -15.51
C VAL A 58 -7.56 -15.93 -16.58
N PHE A 59 -7.34 -14.63 -16.50
CA PHE A 59 -7.89 -13.68 -17.45
C PHE A 59 -7.20 -13.76 -18.81
N ALA A 60 -5.86 -13.87 -18.85
CA ALA A 60 -5.14 -14.04 -20.09
C ALA A 60 -5.54 -15.34 -20.81
N ALA A 61 -5.68 -16.47 -20.10
CA ALA A 61 -6.09 -17.73 -20.69
C ALA A 61 -7.60 -17.77 -21.04
N GLY A 62 -8.45 -17.25 -20.13
CA GLY A 62 -9.91 -17.34 -20.28
C GLY A 62 -10.48 -16.39 -21.31
N PHE A 63 -9.92 -15.20 -21.42
CA PHE A 63 -10.49 -14.12 -22.26
C PHE A 63 -9.70 -13.82 -23.53
N ARG A 64 -8.52 -14.41 -23.71
CA ARG A 64 -7.68 -14.22 -24.90
C ARG A 64 -8.42 -14.49 -26.22
N ASN A 65 -9.36 -15.44 -26.22
CA ASN A 65 -10.13 -15.82 -27.40
C ASN A 65 -11.51 -15.13 -27.48
N VAL A 66 -11.99 -14.54 -26.40
CA VAL A 66 -13.34 -13.94 -26.31
C VAL A 66 -13.29 -12.43 -26.50
N PHE A 67 -12.31 -11.78 -25.89
CA PHE A 67 -12.03 -10.37 -26.07
C PHE A 67 -10.77 -10.21 -26.92
N GLY A 68 -10.92 -10.42 -28.23
CA GLY A 68 -10.03 -9.78 -29.20
C GLY A 68 -10.27 -8.28 -29.06
N VAL A 69 -9.48 -7.58 -28.24
CA VAL A 69 -9.67 -6.16 -28.00
C VAL A 69 -9.35 -5.42 -29.29
N ALA A 70 -10.39 -5.15 -30.03
CA ALA A 70 -10.37 -4.16 -31.10
C ALA A 70 -10.12 -2.80 -30.44
N ILE A 71 -9.44 -1.93 -31.17
CA ILE A 71 -9.07 -0.56 -30.85
C ILE A 71 -10.03 0.09 -29.85
N VAL A 72 -9.56 0.26 -28.60
CA VAL A 72 -10.29 0.94 -27.52
C VAL A 72 -9.48 2.18 -27.14
N GLU A 73 -10.11 3.36 -27.14
CA GLU A 73 -9.46 4.56 -26.61
C GLU A 73 -8.87 4.30 -25.20
N PRO A 74 -7.64 4.72 -24.89
CA PRO A 74 -6.75 5.63 -25.62
C PRO A 74 -5.73 4.95 -26.57
N TYR A 75 -5.98 3.75 -27.03
CA TYR A 75 -5.05 2.98 -27.84
C TYR A 75 -5.42 3.04 -29.33
N ASP A 76 -4.51 3.47 -30.18
CA ASP A 76 -4.69 3.58 -31.63
C ASP A 76 -4.45 2.26 -32.36
N THR A 77 -3.98 1.21 -31.67
CA THR A 77 -3.61 -0.08 -32.26
C THR A 77 -4.21 -1.24 -31.50
N TYR A 78 -4.25 -2.42 -32.12
CA TYR A 78 -4.66 -3.66 -31.48
C TYR A 78 -3.74 -3.99 -30.31
N ILE A 79 -4.31 -4.15 -29.09
CA ILE A 79 -3.59 -4.49 -27.88
C ILE A 79 -4.08 -5.85 -27.38
N PRO A 80 -3.16 -6.78 -27.06
CA PRO A 80 -3.49 -8.03 -26.40
C PRO A 80 -4.17 -7.78 -25.05
N TYR A 81 -5.13 -8.61 -24.70
CA TYR A 81 -5.92 -8.43 -23.46
C TYR A 81 -5.06 -8.49 -22.17
N ASP A 82 -3.98 -9.26 -22.17
CA ASP A 82 -3.02 -9.35 -21.07
C ASP A 82 -2.30 -8.01 -20.81
N VAL A 83 -1.99 -7.27 -21.86
CA VAL A 83 -1.42 -5.90 -21.74
C VAL A 83 -2.46 -4.92 -21.20
N TYR A 84 -3.71 -5.04 -21.68
CA TYR A 84 -4.81 -4.18 -21.24
C TYR A 84 -5.13 -4.36 -19.75
N ILE A 85 -5.18 -5.59 -19.25
CA ILE A 85 -5.56 -5.88 -17.88
C ILE A 85 -4.43 -5.61 -16.86
N ALA A 86 -3.17 -5.58 -17.28
CA ALA A 86 -2.02 -5.43 -16.41
C ALA A 86 -2.08 -4.19 -15.50
N PRO A 87 -2.42 -2.98 -15.97
CA PRO A 87 -2.60 -1.80 -15.11
C PRO A 87 -3.70 -1.99 -14.06
N GLY A 88 -4.81 -2.66 -14.44
CA GLY A 88 -5.89 -3.00 -13.51
C GLY A 88 -5.44 -3.94 -12.40
N LEU A 89 -4.63 -4.94 -12.72
CA LEU A 89 -4.05 -5.85 -11.73
C LEU A 89 -3.04 -5.15 -10.82
N ILE A 90 -2.30 -4.17 -11.31
CA ILE A 90 -1.46 -3.30 -10.48
C ILE A 90 -2.34 -2.54 -9.48
N GLY A 91 -3.45 -1.97 -9.92
CA GLY A 91 -4.45 -1.34 -9.04
C GLY A 91 -4.97 -2.29 -7.96
N MET A 92 -5.21 -3.56 -8.33
CA MET A 92 -5.58 -4.62 -7.39
C MET A 92 -4.49 -4.85 -6.32
N VAL A 93 -3.22 -4.90 -6.71
CA VAL A 93 -2.08 -5.02 -5.76
C VAL A 93 -2.09 -3.87 -4.77
N LEU A 94 -2.24 -2.64 -5.25
CA LEU A 94 -2.28 -1.44 -4.40
C LEU A 94 -3.46 -1.48 -3.42
N LEU A 95 -4.64 -1.87 -3.90
CA LEU A 95 -5.86 -1.95 -3.10
C LEU A 95 -5.73 -2.99 -1.97
N PHE A 96 -5.32 -4.20 -2.33
CA PHE A 96 -5.11 -5.27 -1.34
C PHE A 96 -4.04 -4.91 -0.31
N ASN A 97 -2.93 -4.34 -0.73
CA ASN A 97 -1.86 -3.97 0.21
C ASN A 97 -2.28 -2.82 1.13
N GLY A 98 -2.98 -1.81 0.63
CA GLY A 98 -3.55 -0.73 1.42
C GLY A 98 -4.49 -1.25 2.51
N MET A 99 -5.42 -2.12 2.15
CA MET A 99 -6.36 -2.75 3.07
C MET A 99 -5.66 -3.67 4.08
N GLN A 100 -4.69 -4.47 3.65
CA GLN A 100 -3.95 -5.38 4.52
C GLN A 100 -3.06 -4.65 5.53
N SER A 101 -2.49 -3.50 5.15
CA SER A 101 -1.76 -2.64 6.08
C SER A 101 -2.70 -2.06 7.15
N SER A 102 -3.93 -1.73 6.77
CA SER A 102 -4.95 -1.23 7.68
C SER A 102 -5.46 -2.31 8.63
N LEU A 103 -5.59 -3.55 8.14
CA LEU A 103 -5.85 -4.73 8.97
C LEU A 103 -4.77 -4.91 10.05
N ALA A 104 -3.49 -4.74 9.68
CA ALA A 104 -2.39 -4.80 10.64
C ALA A 104 -2.50 -3.71 11.71
N MET A 105 -3.06 -2.53 11.37
CA MET A 105 -3.30 -1.47 12.36
C MET A 105 -4.43 -1.81 13.33
N VAL A 106 -5.51 -2.46 12.86
CA VAL A 106 -6.58 -2.97 13.73
C VAL A 106 -6.02 -4.03 14.67
N TYR A 107 -5.20 -4.95 14.16
CA TYR A 107 -4.50 -5.96 14.94
C TYR A 107 -3.59 -5.35 16.02
N ASP A 108 -2.75 -4.37 15.67
CA ASP A 108 -1.88 -3.65 16.62
C ASP A 108 -2.71 -2.98 17.74
N ARG A 109 -3.94 -2.55 17.43
CA ARG A 109 -4.87 -1.96 18.40
C ARG A 109 -5.44 -3.02 19.35
N GLU A 110 -5.90 -4.13 18.83
CA GLU A 110 -6.49 -5.24 19.59
C GLU A 110 -5.48 -5.88 20.53
N MET A 111 -4.23 -6.06 20.07
CA MET A 111 -3.12 -6.58 20.89
C MET A 111 -2.53 -5.56 21.86
N GLY A 112 -3.05 -4.33 21.90
CA GLY A 112 -2.55 -3.29 22.80
C GLY A 112 -1.20 -2.68 22.40
N LEU A 113 -0.59 -3.12 21.29
CA LEU A 113 0.67 -2.58 20.77
C LEU A 113 0.56 -1.10 20.37
N MET A 114 -0.66 -0.65 20.06
CA MET A 114 -0.94 0.76 19.78
C MET A 114 -0.61 1.66 20.96
N ARG A 115 -0.72 1.16 22.22
CA ARG A 115 -0.35 1.93 23.42
C ARG A 115 1.13 2.28 23.45
N LEU A 116 2.00 1.36 23.02
CA LEU A 116 3.45 1.60 22.90
C LEU A 116 3.78 2.67 21.85
N LEU A 117 3.05 2.67 20.75
CA LEU A 117 3.19 3.72 19.73
C LEU A 117 2.72 5.09 20.20
N LEU A 118 1.70 5.12 21.05
CA LEU A 118 1.16 6.37 21.62
C LEU A 118 2.01 6.94 22.77
N THR A 119 2.90 6.17 23.37
CA THR A 119 3.89 6.66 24.34
C THR A 119 5.05 7.40 23.67
N ALA A 120 5.22 7.22 22.35
CA ALA A 120 6.22 7.97 21.59
C ALA A 120 5.88 9.47 21.64
N PRO A 121 6.87 10.32 21.88
CA PRO A 121 6.66 11.77 21.99
C PRO A 121 6.52 12.44 20.60
N LEU A 122 5.61 11.93 19.79
CA LEU A 122 5.31 12.40 18.43
C LEU A 122 3.81 12.70 18.29
N PRO A 123 3.43 13.69 17.49
CA PRO A 123 2.02 13.98 17.22
C PRO A 123 1.38 12.78 16.51
N ARG A 124 0.16 12.42 16.92
CA ARG A 124 -0.57 11.25 16.39
C ARG A 124 -0.75 11.31 14.87
N ALA A 125 -1.00 12.51 14.33
CA ALA A 125 -1.10 12.74 12.89
C ALA A 125 0.20 12.36 12.16
N TRP A 126 1.35 12.65 12.74
CA TRP A 126 2.65 12.30 12.16
C TRP A 126 2.87 10.79 12.14
N LEU A 127 2.47 10.07 13.18
CA LEU A 127 2.55 8.60 13.23
C LEU A 127 1.67 7.96 12.13
N LEU A 128 0.45 8.47 11.93
CA LEU A 128 -0.43 8.01 10.86
C LEU A 128 0.16 8.30 9.48
N PHE A 129 0.72 9.48 9.29
CA PHE A 129 1.40 9.85 8.05
C PHE A 129 2.60 8.94 7.76
N CYS A 130 3.44 8.65 8.76
CA CYS A 130 4.55 7.71 8.62
C CYS A 130 4.08 6.30 8.25
N LYS A 131 2.99 5.83 8.84
CA LYS A 131 2.38 4.54 8.47
C LYS A 131 1.85 4.55 7.05
N LEU A 132 1.20 5.62 6.64
CA LEU A 132 0.70 5.79 5.27
C LEU A 132 1.85 5.77 4.25
N CYS A 133 2.93 6.51 4.51
CA CYS A 133 4.12 6.50 3.66
C CYS A 133 4.76 5.10 3.57
N ALA A 134 4.87 4.39 4.70
CA ALA A 134 5.38 3.03 4.72
C ALA A 134 4.50 2.06 3.90
N THR A 135 3.19 2.18 4.04
CA THR A 135 2.22 1.40 3.25
C THR A 135 2.35 1.69 1.76
N ALA A 136 2.41 2.97 1.39
CA ALA A 136 2.55 3.38 0.00
C ALA A 136 3.85 2.85 -0.62
N LEU A 137 4.97 2.93 0.11
CA LEU A 137 6.25 2.41 -0.35
C LEU A 137 6.20 0.89 -0.57
N LEU A 138 5.60 0.14 0.36
CA LEU A 138 5.41 -1.30 0.22
C LEU A 138 4.50 -1.64 -0.97
N SER A 139 3.43 -0.88 -1.18
CA SER A 139 2.53 -1.06 -2.32
C SER A 139 3.25 -0.86 -3.65
N VAL A 140 4.05 0.19 -3.76
CA VAL A 140 4.85 0.46 -4.97
C VAL A 140 5.88 -0.65 -5.19
N LEU A 141 6.56 -1.11 -4.13
CA LEU A 141 7.53 -2.20 -4.23
C LEU A 141 6.88 -3.50 -4.73
N GLN A 142 5.68 -3.83 -4.23
CA GLN A 142 4.92 -5.00 -4.68
C GLN A 142 4.43 -4.85 -6.12
N ALA A 143 3.96 -3.66 -6.50
CA ALA A 143 3.55 -3.37 -7.86
C ALA A 143 4.72 -3.52 -8.85
N LEU A 144 5.90 -3.02 -8.49
CA LEU A 144 7.11 -3.20 -9.30
C LEU A 144 7.52 -4.68 -9.39
N ALA A 145 7.45 -5.41 -8.28
CA ALA A 145 7.72 -6.86 -8.29
C ALA A 145 6.73 -7.61 -9.21
N PHE A 146 5.45 -7.25 -9.19
CA PHE A 146 4.45 -7.80 -10.11
C PHE A 146 4.78 -7.48 -11.57
N VAL A 147 5.16 -6.23 -11.89
CA VAL A 147 5.57 -5.83 -13.26
C VAL A 147 6.76 -6.65 -13.73
N VAL A 148 7.79 -6.83 -12.89
CA VAL A 148 8.96 -7.65 -13.24
C VAL A 148 8.55 -9.09 -13.55
N VAL A 149 7.69 -9.71 -12.76
CA VAL A 149 7.22 -11.07 -13.00
C VAL A 149 6.34 -11.14 -14.25
N ALA A 150 5.47 -10.16 -14.50
CA ALA A 150 4.65 -10.10 -15.70
C ALA A 150 5.51 -10.02 -16.98
N LEU A 151 6.58 -9.22 -16.95
CA LEU A 151 7.56 -9.15 -18.04
C LEU A 151 8.29 -10.49 -18.25
N LEU A 152 8.66 -11.20 -17.19
CA LEU A 152 9.30 -12.53 -17.28
C LEU A 152 8.38 -13.59 -17.88
N ILE A 153 7.06 -13.45 -17.71
CA ILE A 153 6.03 -14.33 -18.30
C ILE A 153 5.82 -13.99 -19.80
N GLY A 154 6.35 -12.87 -20.28
CA GLY A 154 6.27 -12.48 -21.68
C GLY A 154 5.16 -11.46 -22.00
N THR A 155 4.61 -10.77 -21.01
CA THR A 155 3.68 -9.67 -21.23
C THR A 155 4.45 -8.44 -21.74
N GLU A 156 4.12 -7.94 -22.92
CA GLU A 156 4.79 -6.79 -23.55
C GLU A 156 4.30 -5.47 -22.94
N LEU A 157 4.83 -5.12 -21.77
CA LEU A 157 4.52 -3.83 -21.13
C LEU A 157 5.48 -2.74 -21.62
N PRO A 158 5.01 -1.54 -21.95
CA PRO A 158 5.86 -0.41 -22.39
C PRO A 158 6.61 0.21 -21.21
N VAL A 159 7.63 -0.51 -20.70
CA VAL A 159 8.37 -0.14 -19.47
C VAL A 159 9.44 0.93 -19.74
N PHE A 160 9.84 1.13 -21.00
CA PHE A 160 10.93 2.06 -21.38
C PHE A 160 10.41 3.24 -22.19
N SER A 161 9.44 3.98 -21.66
CA SER A 161 8.97 5.21 -22.28
C SER A 161 9.04 6.37 -21.29
N TRP A 162 9.04 7.60 -21.77
CA TRP A 162 8.87 8.83 -20.97
C TRP A 162 7.66 8.77 -20.03
N SER A 163 6.72 7.87 -20.30
CA SER A 163 5.56 7.54 -19.48
C SER A 163 5.89 6.87 -18.13
N VAL A 164 7.09 6.33 -17.91
CA VAL A 164 7.47 5.63 -16.64
C VAL A 164 7.39 6.56 -15.44
N LEU A 165 7.80 7.82 -15.60
CA LEU A 165 7.71 8.81 -14.51
C LEU A 165 6.23 9.08 -14.15
N HIS A 166 5.37 9.22 -15.13
CA HIS A 166 3.93 9.41 -14.90
C HIS A 166 3.31 8.17 -14.25
N ALA A 167 3.71 6.97 -14.69
CA ALA A 167 3.26 5.72 -14.10
C ALA A 167 3.69 5.59 -12.63
N LEU A 168 4.94 5.94 -12.28
CA LEU A 168 5.42 5.96 -10.90
C LEU A 168 4.66 6.97 -10.03
N LEU A 169 4.39 8.15 -10.55
CA LEU A 169 3.60 9.17 -9.84
C LEU A 169 2.15 8.68 -9.63
N ALA A 170 1.54 8.07 -10.63
CA ALA A 170 0.21 7.47 -10.54
C ALA A 170 0.17 6.31 -9.52
N LEU A 171 1.19 5.43 -9.53
CA LEU A 171 1.34 4.35 -8.55
C LEU A 171 1.46 4.90 -7.13
N LEU A 172 2.28 5.91 -6.93
CA LEU A 172 2.46 6.53 -5.62
C LEU A 172 1.16 7.20 -5.14
N GLY A 173 0.52 7.98 -6.02
CA GLY A 173 -0.76 8.62 -5.74
C GLY A 173 -1.86 7.62 -5.42
N GLY A 174 -2.00 6.55 -6.22
CA GLY A 174 -2.93 5.46 -5.99
C GLY A 174 -2.66 4.71 -4.69
N ALA A 175 -1.39 4.42 -4.38
CA ALA A 175 -0.99 3.78 -3.14
C ALA A 175 -1.32 4.63 -1.91
N LEU A 176 -1.10 5.94 -1.97
CA LEU A 176 -1.45 6.87 -0.89
C LEU A 176 -2.97 6.96 -0.73
N MET A 177 -3.71 7.10 -1.82
CA MET A 177 -5.18 7.20 -1.80
C MET A 177 -5.81 5.93 -1.21
N LEU A 178 -5.45 4.76 -1.73
CA LEU A 178 -5.99 3.48 -1.29
C LEU A 178 -5.53 3.11 0.13
N GLY A 179 -4.30 3.44 0.49
CA GLY A 179 -3.80 3.32 1.86
C GLY A 179 -4.54 4.22 2.83
N ALA A 180 -4.84 5.47 2.47
CA ALA A 180 -5.62 6.39 3.28
C ALA A 180 -7.06 5.90 3.47
N LEU A 181 -7.69 5.38 2.40
CA LEU A 181 -9.02 4.78 2.46
C LEU A 181 -9.05 3.58 3.42
N GLY A 182 -8.06 2.70 3.34
CA GLY A 182 -7.93 1.59 4.28
C GLY A 182 -7.76 2.06 5.73
N LEU A 183 -6.93 3.07 5.98
CA LEU A 183 -6.76 3.67 7.31
C LEU A 183 -8.08 4.28 7.81
N LEU A 184 -8.85 4.94 6.95
CA LEU A 184 -10.16 5.50 7.29
C LEU A 184 -11.12 4.38 7.76
N LEU A 185 -11.17 3.27 7.03
CA LEU A 185 -11.97 2.09 7.42
C LEU A 185 -11.52 1.52 8.77
N SER A 186 -10.22 1.47 9.02
CA SER A 186 -9.66 0.96 10.28
C SER A 186 -10.03 1.80 11.51
N VAL A 187 -10.40 3.07 11.33
CA VAL A 187 -10.87 3.93 12.42
C VAL A 187 -12.28 3.53 12.88
N HIS A 188 -13.15 3.16 11.94
CA HIS A 188 -14.54 2.82 12.21
C HIS A 188 -14.71 1.39 12.72
N ILE A 189 -13.88 0.47 12.25
CA ILE A 189 -13.98 -0.95 12.57
C ILE A 189 -12.94 -1.31 13.63
N LYS A 190 -13.41 -1.75 14.80
CA LYS A 190 -12.57 -2.02 15.97
C LYS A 190 -12.11 -3.47 16.05
N GLN A 191 -12.90 -4.41 15.52
CA GLN A 191 -12.66 -5.85 15.60
C GLN A 191 -12.02 -6.37 14.33
N LEU A 192 -10.99 -7.22 14.48
CA LEU A 192 -10.22 -7.78 13.38
C LEU A 192 -11.09 -8.59 12.40
N GLU A 193 -11.98 -9.43 12.95
CA GLU A 193 -12.89 -10.28 12.16
C GLU A 193 -13.83 -9.45 11.29
N ASN A 194 -14.44 -8.40 11.86
CA ASN A 194 -15.32 -7.50 11.15
C ASN A 194 -14.57 -6.69 10.08
N PHE A 195 -13.31 -6.33 10.35
CA PHE A 195 -12.49 -5.63 9.37
C PHE A 195 -12.15 -6.53 8.17
N ALA A 196 -11.80 -7.80 8.41
CA ALA A 196 -11.49 -8.75 7.34
C ALA A 196 -12.69 -8.98 6.41
N GLY A 197 -13.90 -9.11 6.98
CA GLY A 197 -15.15 -9.21 6.20
C GLY A 197 -15.45 -7.95 5.40
N THR A 198 -15.36 -6.78 6.01
CA THR A 198 -15.59 -5.49 5.36
C THR A 198 -14.55 -5.23 4.26
N MET A 199 -13.29 -5.61 4.48
CA MET A 199 -12.23 -5.49 3.50
C MET A 199 -12.59 -6.20 2.19
N ASN A 200 -13.04 -7.44 2.27
CA ASN A 200 -13.44 -8.21 1.09
C ASN A 200 -14.69 -7.58 0.42
N PHE A 201 -15.66 -7.14 1.22
CA PHE A 201 -16.87 -6.48 0.71
C PHE A 201 -16.56 -5.15 0.00
N VAL A 202 -15.52 -4.43 0.40
CA VAL A 202 -15.10 -3.18 -0.27
C VAL A 202 -14.23 -3.48 -1.50
N ILE A 203 -13.28 -4.41 -1.40
CA ILE A 203 -12.32 -4.70 -2.47
C ILE A 203 -13.03 -5.23 -3.72
N PHE A 204 -13.89 -6.24 -3.57
CA PHE A 204 -14.49 -6.90 -4.73
C PHE A 204 -15.37 -5.96 -5.55
N PRO A 205 -16.34 -5.22 -4.99
CA PRO A 205 -17.13 -4.28 -5.78
C PRO A 205 -16.28 -3.18 -6.41
N MET A 206 -15.33 -2.59 -5.67
CA MET A 206 -14.46 -1.54 -6.23
C MET A 206 -13.67 -2.05 -7.44
N TYR A 207 -13.16 -3.28 -7.37
CA TYR A 207 -12.37 -3.85 -8.45
C TYR A 207 -13.23 -4.26 -9.64
N PHE A 208 -14.35 -4.95 -9.41
CA PHE A 208 -15.24 -5.43 -10.47
C PHE A 208 -16.06 -4.32 -11.14
N MET A 209 -16.35 -3.23 -10.44
CA MET A 209 -17.04 -2.06 -11.02
C MET A 209 -16.08 -1.07 -11.69
N SER A 210 -14.78 -1.28 -11.57
CA SER A 210 -13.80 -0.44 -12.25
C SER A 210 -13.62 -0.89 -13.70
N THR A 211 -13.23 0.03 -14.57
CA THR A 211 -12.84 -0.25 -15.97
C THR A 211 -11.54 -1.06 -16.08
N ALA A 212 -11.01 -1.56 -14.97
CA ALA A 212 -9.78 -2.34 -14.92
C ALA A 212 -9.90 -3.72 -15.59
N LEU A 213 -11.12 -4.28 -15.62
CA LEU A 213 -11.41 -5.61 -16.17
C LEU A 213 -12.10 -5.58 -17.53
N TYR A 214 -12.85 -4.53 -17.81
CA TYR A 214 -13.68 -4.42 -18.98
C TYR A 214 -13.35 -3.13 -19.72
N PRO A 215 -13.18 -3.19 -21.05
CA PRO A 215 -13.05 -2.00 -21.88
C PRO A 215 -14.32 -1.17 -21.92
#